data_25330629414f00957246400a60a4fa2a
#
_entry.id   25330629414f00957246400a60a4fa2a
#
_cell.length_a   1.000
_cell.length_b   1.000
_cell.length_c   1.000
_cell.angle_alpha   90.00
_cell.angle_beta   90.00
_cell.angle_gamma   90.00
#
_symmetry.space_group_name_H-M   'P 1'
#
loop_
_entity.id
_entity.type
_entity.pdbx_description
1 polymer ?
#
loop_
_entity_poly.entity_id
_entity_poly.type
_entity_poly.pdbx_seq_one_letter_code
_entity_poly.pdbx_strand_id
1 'polypeptide(L)'
;RDRSVSRGLGDVYKRQKCMFANKVKKVAAIHDLSGMGRVSLTVVIPILSSMGFQVCPLPTAILSNHTQYPDFTFLDLTDEMPRIIAEWKRLEVEFDAIYTGYLGSPRQIQIVSDFIRDFRRKDSLTVIDPVLGDNGKLYSNFNESMVVEMQHLVTHADVITPNLTELFYLLDRPYKESNTDQELKEYLRCLSDKGPEVVIITSVPVLDEPHKTSVYAYNRTGNRYWKITCPYLPAHYPGTGDTFTSVITGALLQGDSLPIALDRATQFILQGIRATFGYEYDNREGILLEKVLHNLDMPIQSSSYELI
;
A
#
# COMPACT_ATOMS: atom_id res chain seq x y z
N ARG A 1 -61.16 2.76 -10.24
CA ARG A 1 -60.61 1.61 -9.43
C ARG A 1 -59.24 1.29 -9.98
N ASP A 2 -58.26 1.10 -9.08
CA ASP A 2 -56.85 0.75 -9.26
C ASP A 2 -55.86 1.90 -9.45
N ARG A 3 -55.65 2.65 -8.36
CA ARG A 3 -54.45 3.52 -8.18
C ARG A 3 -53.65 3.22 -6.90
N SER A 4 -53.86 2.08 -6.26
CA SER A 4 -53.21 1.79 -4.95
C SER A 4 -51.97 0.90 -5.01
N VAL A 5 -51.69 0.20 -6.13
CA VAL A 5 -50.57 -0.80 -6.21
C VAL A 5 -49.25 -0.16 -6.54
N SER A 6 -49.22 0.99 -7.27
CA SER A 6 -47.95 1.61 -7.72
C SER A 6 -47.23 2.40 -6.60
N ARG A 7 -47.92 2.86 -5.57
CA ARG A 7 -47.29 3.61 -4.45
C ARG A 7 -46.50 2.71 -3.50
N GLY A 8 -46.97 1.48 -3.27
CA GLY A 8 -46.29 0.54 -2.36
C GLY A 8 -44.97 0.06 -2.93
N LEU A 9 -44.85 -0.17 -4.23
CA LEU A 9 -43.61 -0.61 -4.87
C LEU A 9 -42.54 0.50 -4.88
N GLY A 10 -42.92 1.77 -5.06
CA GLY A 10 -42.02 2.89 -4.99
C GLY A 10 -41.39 3.12 -3.61
N ASP A 11 -42.18 2.91 -2.53
CA ASP A 11 -41.71 3.04 -1.16
C ASP A 11 -40.86 1.82 -0.72
N VAL A 12 -41.19 0.62 -1.18
CA VAL A 12 -40.37 -0.57 -0.98
C VAL A 12 -39.02 -0.43 -1.71
N TYR A 13 -39.01 0.08 -2.94
CA TYR A 13 -37.78 0.37 -3.69
C TYR A 13 -36.93 1.45 -3.04
N LYS A 14 -37.53 2.52 -2.51
CA LYS A 14 -36.83 3.56 -1.74
C LYS A 14 -36.28 3.03 -0.41
N ARG A 15 -37.07 2.22 0.32
CA ARG A 15 -36.59 1.58 1.56
C ARG A 15 -35.52 0.54 1.30
N GLN A 16 -35.60 -0.25 0.23
CA GLN A 16 -34.52 -1.15 -0.19
C GLN A 16 -33.25 -0.38 -0.56
N LYS A 17 -33.36 0.77 -1.26
CA LYS A 17 -32.19 1.63 -1.53
C LYS A 17 -31.53 2.16 -0.25
N CYS A 18 -32.26 2.39 0.84
CA CYS A 18 -31.71 2.78 2.14
C CYS A 18 -31.18 1.59 2.96
N MET A 19 -31.74 0.37 2.79
CA MET A 19 -31.29 -0.83 3.54
C MET A 19 -30.10 -1.55 2.88
N PHE A 20 -29.84 -1.34 1.59
CA PHE A 20 -28.74 -1.97 0.83
C PHE A 20 -27.74 -0.95 0.30
N ALA A 21 -27.61 0.20 0.95
CA ALA A 21 -26.55 1.17 0.65
C ALA A 21 -25.19 0.73 1.26
N ASN A 22 -24.84 -0.55 1.13
CA ASN A 22 -23.46 -0.97 1.17
C ASN A 22 -22.81 -0.60 -0.19
N LYS A 23 -22.55 0.70 -0.34
CA LYS A 23 -21.76 1.21 -1.48
C LYS A 23 -20.41 0.54 -1.40
N VAL A 24 -20.02 -0.23 -2.42
CA VAL A 24 -18.67 -0.78 -2.51
C VAL A 24 -17.68 0.38 -2.38
N LYS A 25 -16.81 0.32 -1.39
CA LYS A 25 -15.78 1.34 -1.16
C LYS A 25 -14.83 1.42 -2.34
N LYS A 26 -14.44 2.64 -2.70
CA LYS A 26 -13.55 2.93 -3.83
C LYS A 26 -12.17 3.30 -3.35
N VAL A 27 -11.16 2.72 -3.99
CA VAL A 27 -9.74 3.02 -3.73
C VAL A 27 -9.14 3.63 -4.99
N ALA A 28 -8.66 4.87 -4.92
CA ALA A 28 -7.78 5.42 -5.95
C ALA A 28 -6.40 4.80 -5.78
N ALA A 29 -5.96 4.00 -6.75
CA ALA A 29 -4.65 3.34 -6.75
C ALA A 29 -3.72 4.01 -7.76
N ILE A 30 -2.69 4.68 -7.25
CA ILE A 30 -1.77 5.52 -8.03
C ILE A 30 -0.41 4.86 -8.09
N HIS A 31 -0.16 4.08 -9.14
CA HIS A 31 1.05 3.28 -9.35
C HIS A 31 1.32 3.12 -10.85
N ASP A 32 2.49 2.61 -11.21
CA ASP A 32 2.74 2.14 -12.57
C ASP A 32 1.96 0.86 -12.88
N LEU A 33 1.86 0.56 -14.18
CA LEU A 33 1.31 -0.68 -14.69
C LEU A 33 2.39 -1.42 -15.48
N SER A 34 2.96 -2.44 -14.89
CA SER A 34 3.88 -3.37 -15.56
C SER A 34 3.12 -4.54 -16.18
N GLY A 35 3.28 -4.75 -17.48
CA GLY A 35 2.54 -5.77 -18.23
C GLY A 35 2.96 -7.20 -17.87
N MET A 36 4.22 -7.39 -17.45
CA MET A 36 4.78 -8.68 -17.02
C MET A 36 5.46 -8.51 -15.65
N GLY A 37 5.26 -9.49 -14.80
CA GLY A 37 5.65 -9.49 -13.39
C GLY A 37 4.52 -9.00 -12.47
N ARG A 38 4.54 -9.46 -11.21
CA ARG A 38 3.53 -9.12 -10.20
C ARG A 38 4.06 -8.00 -9.31
N VAL A 39 3.88 -6.77 -9.79
CA VAL A 39 4.30 -5.52 -9.11
C VAL A 39 3.24 -4.44 -9.34
N SER A 40 3.23 -3.43 -8.49
CA SER A 40 2.42 -2.21 -8.66
C SER A 40 0.94 -2.53 -8.96
N LEU A 41 0.29 -1.95 -9.96
CA LEU A 41 -1.15 -2.15 -10.24
C LEU A 41 -1.53 -3.62 -10.50
N THR A 42 -0.63 -4.45 -11.03
CA THR A 42 -0.91 -5.88 -11.25
C THR A 42 -1.01 -6.67 -9.94
N VAL A 43 -0.53 -6.11 -8.84
CA VAL A 43 -0.67 -6.61 -7.46
C VAL A 43 -1.82 -5.92 -6.73
N VAL A 44 -1.86 -4.60 -6.78
CA VAL A 44 -2.83 -3.78 -6.04
C VAL A 44 -4.27 -4.12 -6.45
N ILE A 45 -4.54 -4.22 -7.75
CA ILE A 45 -5.89 -4.48 -8.27
C ILE A 45 -6.44 -5.83 -7.79
N PRO A 46 -5.77 -6.97 -8.01
CA PRO A 46 -6.33 -8.26 -7.58
C PRO A 46 -6.48 -8.37 -6.06
N ILE A 47 -5.54 -7.85 -5.26
CA ILE A 47 -5.62 -7.92 -3.80
C ILE A 47 -6.82 -7.13 -3.29
N LEU A 48 -6.90 -5.84 -3.60
CA LEU A 48 -7.99 -4.99 -3.11
C LEU A 48 -9.35 -5.41 -3.67
N SER A 49 -9.40 -5.89 -4.93
CA SER A 49 -10.66 -6.43 -5.49
C SER A 49 -11.11 -7.69 -4.77
N SER A 50 -10.18 -8.61 -4.44
CA SER A 50 -10.49 -9.81 -3.63
C SER A 50 -10.95 -9.44 -2.21
N MET A 51 -10.47 -8.33 -1.65
CA MET A 51 -10.91 -7.82 -0.35
C MET A 51 -12.23 -7.03 -0.42
N GLY A 52 -12.91 -6.97 -1.59
CA GLY A 52 -14.24 -6.37 -1.75
C GLY A 52 -14.25 -4.89 -2.09
N PHE A 53 -13.16 -4.32 -2.60
CA PHE A 53 -13.07 -2.91 -2.98
C PHE A 53 -13.11 -2.70 -4.50
N GLN A 54 -13.69 -1.59 -4.94
CA GLN A 54 -13.56 -1.12 -6.31
C GLN A 54 -12.24 -0.35 -6.43
N VAL A 55 -11.28 -0.91 -7.14
CA VAL A 55 -10.03 -0.22 -7.45
C VAL A 55 -10.22 0.70 -8.64
N CYS A 56 -9.84 1.96 -8.50
CA CYS A 56 -9.83 2.98 -9.55
C CYS A 56 -8.36 3.32 -9.86
N PRO A 57 -7.76 2.69 -10.87
CA PRO A 57 -6.34 2.90 -11.16
C PRO A 57 -6.09 4.26 -11.81
N LEU A 58 -5.08 4.99 -11.30
CA LEU A 58 -4.44 6.14 -11.93
C LEU A 58 -3.01 5.74 -12.29
N PRO A 59 -2.77 5.20 -13.49
CA PRO A 59 -1.45 4.72 -13.86
C PRO A 59 -0.48 5.90 -14.04
N THR A 60 0.70 5.80 -13.44
CA THR A 60 1.79 6.78 -13.55
C THR A 60 2.68 6.52 -14.76
N ALA A 61 2.79 5.25 -15.15
CA ALA A 61 3.50 4.79 -16.34
C ALA A 61 2.93 3.45 -16.79
N ILE A 62 3.18 3.06 -18.04
CA ILE A 62 2.96 1.71 -18.54
C ILE A 62 4.31 1.15 -18.98
N LEU A 63 4.64 -0.03 -18.47
CA LEU A 63 5.86 -0.76 -18.81
C LEU A 63 5.50 -2.12 -19.44
N SER A 64 6.31 -2.60 -20.39
CA SER A 64 6.17 -3.97 -20.88
C SER A 64 6.39 -5.01 -19.77
N ASN A 65 7.34 -4.73 -18.88
CA ASN A 65 7.76 -5.51 -17.72
C ASN A 65 8.45 -4.55 -16.74
N HIS A 66 8.51 -4.91 -15.48
CA HIS A 66 9.10 -4.00 -14.46
C HIS A 66 10.64 -3.88 -14.59
N THR A 67 11.20 -2.90 -13.91
CA THR A 67 12.58 -2.43 -14.06
C THR A 67 13.68 -3.40 -13.59
N GLN A 68 13.36 -4.53 -12.98
CA GLN A 68 14.36 -5.57 -12.66
C GLN A 68 14.69 -6.50 -13.84
N TYR A 69 13.95 -6.41 -14.94
CA TYR A 69 14.35 -7.03 -16.20
C TYR A 69 15.40 -6.14 -16.89
N PRO A 70 16.34 -6.74 -17.65
CA PRO A 70 17.43 -5.96 -18.28
C PRO A 70 16.93 -4.94 -19.30
N ASP A 71 15.84 -5.27 -20.00
CA ASP A 71 15.22 -4.42 -21.03
C ASP A 71 13.72 -4.32 -20.80
N PHE A 72 13.15 -3.14 -21.00
CA PHE A 72 11.72 -2.87 -20.92
C PHE A 72 11.35 -1.65 -21.77
N THR A 73 10.10 -1.63 -22.27
CA THR A 73 9.52 -0.42 -22.82
C THR A 73 8.86 0.40 -21.72
N PHE A 74 8.92 1.71 -21.84
CA PHE A 74 8.40 2.63 -20.84
C PHE A 74 7.59 3.75 -21.50
N LEU A 75 6.34 3.88 -21.09
CA LEU A 75 5.47 4.99 -21.47
C LEU A 75 5.13 5.80 -20.22
N ASP A 76 5.71 7.00 -20.12
CA ASP A 76 5.41 7.96 -19.07
C ASP A 76 3.99 8.54 -19.24
N LEU A 77 3.18 8.52 -18.20
CA LEU A 77 1.82 9.06 -18.21
C LEU A 77 1.69 10.37 -17.41
N THR A 78 2.79 11.00 -17.06
CA THR A 78 2.78 12.25 -16.26
C THR A 78 1.86 13.32 -16.85
N ASP A 79 1.81 13.48 -18.19
CA ASP A 79 0.96 14.46 -18.85
C ASP A 79 -0.52 14.03 -18.96
N GLU A 80 -0.79 12.74 -18.89
CA GLU A 80 -2.15 12.20 -18.93
C GLU A 80 -2.83 12.16 -17.55
N MET A 81 -2.05 12.04 -16.46
CA MET A 81 -2.61 12.01 -15.10
C MET A 81 -3.55 13.19 -14.81
N PRO A 82 -3.17 14.47 -15.09
CA PRO A 82 -4.07 15.61 -14.86
C PRO A 82 -5.36 15.53 -15.66
N ARG A 83 -5.35 14.94 -16.86
CA ARG A 83 -6.54 14.79 -17.72
C ARG A 83 -7.52 13.78 -17.13
N ILE A 84 -7.01 12.64 -16.63
CA ILE A 84 -7.81 11.64 -15.93
C ILE A 84 -8.40 12.24 -14.64
N ILE A 85 -7.59 12.94 -13.87
CA ILE A 85 -7.99 13.61 -12.62
C ILE A 85 -9.09 14.63 -12.87
N ALA A 86 -8.96 15.44 -13.93
CA ALA A 86 -9.98 16.43 -14.30
C ALA A 86 -11.33 15.77 -14.62
N GLU A 87 -11.32 14.62 -15.31
CA GLU A 87 -12.52 13.87 -15.59
C GLU A 87 -13.15 13.28 -14.32
N TRP A 88 -12.35 12.76 -13.39
CA TRP A 88 -12.85 12.28 -12.11
C TRP A 88 -13.47 13.41 -11.25
N LYS A 89 -12.91 14.62 -11.32
CA LYS A 89 -13.52 15.81 -10.70
C LYS A 89 -14.86 16.16 -11.34
N ARG A 90 -14.93 16.14 -12.69
CA ARG A 90 -16.16 16.40 -13.43
C ARG A 90 -17.26 15.38 -13.11
N LEU A 91 -16.88 14.12 -12.86
CA LEU A 91 -17.78 13.03 -12.46
C LEU A 91 -18.10 13.03 -10.96
N GLU A 92 -17.54 13.95 -10.19
CA GLU A 92 -17.71 14.05 -8.72
C GLU A 92 -17.38 12.71 -8.04
N VAL A 93 -16.31 12.03 -8.49
CA VAL A 93 -15.90 10.74 -7.91
C VAL A 93 -15.41 10.94 -6.49
N GLU A 94 -15.95 10.13 -5.58
CA GLU A 94 -15.50 10.08 -4.19
C GLU A 94 -14.71 8.80 -3.95
N PHE A 95 -13.60 8.91 -3.21
CA PHE A 95 -12.76 7.77 -2.80
C PHE A 95 -12.84 7.56 -1.29
N ASP A 96 -12.90 6.30 -0.88
CA ASP A 96 -12.81 5.88 0.51
C ASP A 96 -11.35 5.69 0.94
N ALA A 97 -10.44 5.45 -0.03
CA ALA A 97 -9.01 5.54 0.18
C ALA A 97 -8.28 6.05 -1.08
N ILE A 98 -7.11 6.65 -0.82
CA ILE A 98 -6.08 6.99 -1.80
C ILE A 98 -4.85 6.17 -1.42
N TYR A 99 -4.38 5.33 -2.34
CA TYR A 99 -3.20 4.52 -2.13
C TYR A 99 -2.20 4.77 -3.27
N THR A 100 -1.00 5.20 -2.92
CA THR A 100 0.09 5.48 -3.87
C THR A 100 1.34 4.69 -3.54
N GLY A 101 2.03 4.21 -4.57
CA GLY A 101 3.32 3.55 -4.49
C GLY A 101 4.34 4.24 -5.40
N TYR A 102 4.92 3.51 -6.36
CA TYR A 102 5.97 4.03 -7.23
C TYR A 102 5.52 5.25 -8.04
N LEU A 103 6.27 6.35 -7.91
CA LEU A 103 6.14 7.60 -8.66
C LEU A 103 7.47 7.89 -9.36
N GLY A 104 7.44 8.07 -10.68
CA GLY A 104 8.64 8.11 -11.52
C GLY A 104 9.37 9.46 -11.55
N SER A 105 8.77 10.54 -11.03
CA SER A 105 9.37 11.88 -11.08
C SER A 105 8.84 12.82 -9.99
N PRO A 106 9.59 13.89 -9.64
CA PRO A 106 9.11 14.94 -8.74
C PRO A 106 7.79 15.55 -9.18
N ARG A 107 7.58 15.69 -10.50
CA ARG A 107 6.32 16.22 -11.06
C ARG A 107 5.14 15.30 -10.79
N GLN A 108 5.32 13.98 -10.85
CA GLN A 108 4.27 13.03 -10.47
C GLN A 108 3.95 13.14 -8.97
N ILE A 109 4.96 13.31 -8.12
CA ILE A 109 4.74 13.52 -6.68
C ILE A 109 3.89 14.77 -6.43
N GLN A 110 4.16 15.88 -7.12
CA GLN A 110 3.36 17.10 -6.99
C GLN A 110 1.93 16.90 -7.48
N ILE A 111 1.72 16.21 -8.61
CA ILE A 111 0.38 15.86 -9.12
C ILE A 111 -0.38 15.03 -8.08
N VAL A 112 0.27 14.07 -7.44
CA VAL A 112 -0.33 13.22 -6.40
C VAL A 112 -0.63 14.02 -5.13
N SER A 113 0.23 14.93 -4.73
CA SER A 113 -0.01 15.84 -3.59
C SER A 113 -1.26 16.69 -3.83
N ASP A 114 -1.41 17.24 -5.04
CA ASP A 114 -2.60 17.98 -5.46
C ASP A 114 -3.83 17.08 -5.49
N PHE A 115 -3.69 15.84 -5.99
CA PHE A 115 -4.78 14.86 -6.00
C PHE A 115 -5.26 14.54 -4.58
N ILE A 116 -4.36 14.30 -3.64
CA ILE A 116 -4.70 14.04 -2.23
C ILE A 116 -5.44 15.25 -1.66
N ARG A 117 -4.95 16.46 -1.85
CA ARG A 117 -5.61 17.68 -1.38
C ARG A 117 -7.04 17.84 -1.92
N ASP A 118 -7.27 17.47 -3.19
CA ASP A 118 -8.53 17.70 -3.88
C ASP A 118 -9.58 16.60 -3.60
N PHE A 119 -9.14 15.36 -3.37
CA PHE A 119 -10.02 14.19 -3.22
C PHE A 119 -10.10 13.64 -1.79
N ARG A 120 -9.17 14.04 -0.89
CA ARG A 120 -9.22 13.61 0.50
C ARG A 120 -10.45 14.11 1.20
N ARG A 121 -11.16 13.20 1.84
CA ARG A 121 -12.32 13.51 2.71
C ARG A 121 -11.97 13.20 4.16
N LYS A 122 -12.78 13.71 5.09
CA LYS A 122 -12.58 13.48 6.53
C LYS A 122 -12.49 11.99 6.90
N ASP A 123 -13.26 11.16 6.21
CA ASP A 123 -13.41 9.73 6.50
C ASP A 123 -12.66 8.84 5.49
N SER A 124 -11.87 9.44 4.59
CA SER A 124 -11.05 8.68 3.64
C SER A 124 -9.67 8.39 4.22
N LEU A 125 -9.10 7.22 3.87
CA LEU A 125 -7.78 6.77 4.27
C LEU A 125 -6.75 7.15 3.18
N THR A 126 -5.65 7.79 3.56
CA THR A 126 -4.52 8.05 2.65
C THR A 126 -3.33 7.18 3.05
N VAL A 127 -2.97 6.24 2.17
CA VAL A 127 -1.85 5.32 2.36
C VAL A 127 -0.77 5.65 1.34
N ILE A 128 0.45 5.88 1.80
CA ILE A 128 1.59 6.15 0.93
C ILE A 128 2.68 5.11 1.20
N ASP A 129 2.98 4.32 0.18
CA ASP A 129 4.18 3.51 0.12
C ASP A 129 5.28 4.39 -0.50
N PRO A 130 6.25 4.85 0.30
CA PRO A 130 7.21 5.89 -0.12
C PRO A 130 8.37 5.29 -0.91
N VAL A 131 8.06 4.63 -2.03
CA VAL A 131 9.02 3.89 -2.85
C VAL A 131 10.16 4.79 -3.30
N LEU A 132 11.35 4.61 -2.72
CA LEU A 132 12.56 5.37 -3.02
C LEU A 132 13.77 4.50 -3.31
N GLY A 133 13.92 3.37 -2.63
CA GLY A 133 15.10 2.54 -2.74
C GLY A 133 15.10 1.31 -1.85
N ASP A 134 16.18 0.56 -1.92
CA ASP A 134 16.38 -0.66 -1.13
C ASP A 134 17.87 -0.88 -0.83
N ASN A 135 18.20 -1.68 0.21
CA ASN A 135 19.57 -2.03 0.61
C ASN A 135 20.49 -0.80 0.79
N GLY A 136 19.98 0.27 1.39
CA GLY A 136 20.71 1.51 1.68
C GLY A 136 20.92 2.43 0.48
N LYS A 137 20.32 2.15 -0.69
CA LYS A 137 20.53 2.90 -1.93
C LYS A 137 19.21 3.32 -2.57
N LEU A 138 19.19 4.51 -3.16
CA LEU A 138 18.09 4.91 -4.05
C LEU A 138 18.05 4.02 -5.30
N TYR A 139 16.88 3.86 -5.88
CA TYR A 139 16.75 3.28 -7.21
C TYR A 139 17.48 4.13 -8.25
N SER A 140 17.98 3.50 -9.30
CA SER A 140 18.92 4.10 -10.27
C SER A 140 18.42 5.35 -10.98
N ASN A 141 17.12 5.51 -11.09
CA ASN A 141 16.46 6.66 -11.72
C ASN A 141 16.06 7.76 -10.72
N PHE A 142 16.38 7.61 -9.43
CA PHE A 142 16.05 8.56 -8.38
C PHE A 142 17.25 9.36 -7.93
N ASN A 143 16.98 10.55 -7.45
CA ASN A 143 17.98 11.50 -6.95
C ASN A 143 17.45 12.24 -5.71
N GLU A 144 18.22 13.16 -5.19
CA GLU A 144 17.88 13.92 -3.98
C GLU A 144 16.57 14.71 -4.11
N SER A 145 16.23 15.21 -5.31
CA SER A 145 14.97 15.92 -5.50
C SER A 145 13.74 15.00 -5.30
N MET A 146 13.85 13.72 -5.67
CA MET A 146 12.81 12.74 -5.39
C MET A 146 12.62 12.54 -3.89
N VAL A 147 13.72 12.48 -3.13
CA VAL A 147 13.68 12.32 -1.66
C VAL A 147 12.97 13.51 -1.03
N VAL A 148 13.33 14.74 -1.41
CA VAL A 148 12.73 15.96 -0.87
C VAL A 148 11.23 16.00 -1.14
N GLU A 149 10.80 15.73 -2.37
CA GLU A 149 9.38 15.72 -2.73
C GLU A 149 8.63 14.59 -2.00
N MET A 150 9.24 13.41 -1.84
CA MET A 150 8.63 12.31 -1.08
C MET A 150 8.51 12.64 0.41
N GLN A 151 9.50 13.33 1.01
CA GLN A 151 9.42 13.83 2.38
C GLN A 151 8.21 14.78 2.58
N HIS A 152 7.89 15.58 1.56
CA HIS A 152 6.68 16.40 1.56
C HIS A 152 5.42 15.57 1.38
N LEU A 153 5.41 14.63 0.43
CA LEU A 153 4.23 13.82 0.12
C LEU A 153 3.76 13.04 1.35
N VAL A 154 4.69 12.39 2.08
CA VAL A 154 4.34 11.56 3.25
C VAL A 154 3.68 12.36 4.38
N THR A 155 3.84 13.68 4.44
CA THR A 155 3.17 14.52 5.44
C THR A 155 1.65 14.55 5.26
N HIS A 156 1.16 14.18 4.07
CA HIS A 156 -0.27 14.11 3.75
C HIS A 156 -0.89 12.74 4.04
N ALA A 157 -0.08 11.74 4.42
CA ALA A 157 -0.55 10.39 4.68
C ALA A 157 -1.21 10.23 6.05
N ASP A 158 -2.16 9.30 6.13
CA ASP A 158 -2.61 8.72 7.40
C ASP A 158 -1.70 7.55 7.78
N VAL A 159 -1.28 6.76 6.78
CA VAL A 159 -0.42 5.58 6.95
C VAL A 159 0.72 5.62 5.93
N ILE A 160 1.94 5.33 6.38
CA ILE A 160 3.10 5.10 5.50
C ILE A 160 3.74 3.74 5.80
N THR A 161 4.34 3.13 4.77
CA THR A 161 4.91 1.77 4.83
C THR A 161 6.37 1.69 4.37
N PRO A 162 7.27 2.59 4.82
CA PRO A 162 8.65 2.57 4.38
C PRO A 162 9.37 1.27 4.73
N ASN A 163 10.27 0.82 3.86
CA ASN A 163 11.32 -0.09 4.25
C ASN A 163 12.42 0.66 5.04
N LEU A 164 13.43 -0.08 5.52
CA LEU A 164 14.50 0.53 6.34
C LEU A 164 15.32 1.59 5.56
N THR A 165 15.53 1.41 4.26
CA THR A 165 16.23 2.39 3.41
C THR A 165 15.43 3.68 3.28
N GLU A 166 14.16 3.56 2.97
CA GLU A 166 13.22 4.67 2.81
C GLU A 166 13.05 5.45 4.12
N LEU A 167 12.98 4.73 5.25
CA LEU A 167 12.97 5.34 6.59
C LEU A 167 14.11 6.34 6.75
N PHE A 168 15.35 5.94 6.44
CA PHE A 168 16.52 6.79 6.62
C PHE A 168 16.54 7.97 5.66
N TYR A 169 16.13 7.79 4.40
CA TYR A 169 15.97 8.90 3.46
C TYR A 169 14.87 9.89 3.89
N LEU A 170 13.74 9.39 4.40
CA LEU A 170 12.65 10.25 4.90
C LEU A 170 13.03 11.02 6.16
N LEU A 171 13.94 10.48 6.98
CA LEU A 171 14.46 11.14 8.17
C LEU A 171 15.68 12.03 7.92
N ASP A 172 16.23 12.01 6.70
CA ASP A 172 17.49 12.66 6.36
C ASP A 172 18.63 12.20 7.30
N ARG A 173 18.76 10.88 7.46
CA ARG A 173 19.76 10.23 8.31
C ARG A 173 20.59 9.22 7.49
N PRO A 174 21.87 9.00 7.85
CA PRO A 174 22.67 7.96 7.24
C PRO A 174 22.05 6.57 7.46
N TYR A 175 22.06 5.74 6.40
CA TYR A 175 21.55 4.37 6.48
C TYR A 175 22.30 3.54 7.52
N LYS A 176 21.55 2.79 8.32
CA LYS A 176 22.04 1.87 9.32
C LYS A 176 21.24 0.56 9.23
N GLU A 177 21.91 -0.54 8.89
CA GLU A 177 21.25 -1.82 8.70
C GLU A 177 20.79 -2.44 10.04
N SER A 178 21.64 -2.37 11.05
CA SER A 178 21.36 -2.98 12.37
C SER A 178 20.87 -1.93 13.36
N ASN A 179 19.65 -2.11 13.85
CA ASN A 179 19.00 -1.18 14.76
C ASN A 179 18.43 -1.91 15.97
N THR A 180 18.48 -1.27 17.14
CA THR A 180 17.81 -1.76 18.34
C THR A 180 16.32 -1.40 18.32
N ASP A 181 15.50 -2.12 19.10
CA ASP A 181 14.07 -1.82 19.26
C ASP A 181 13.84 -0.35 19.72
N GLN A 182 14.72 0.16 20.56
CA GLN A 182 14.62 1.53 21.08
C GLN A 182 14.88 2.58 19.98
N GLU A 183 15.87 2.36 19.11
CA GLU A 183 16.15 3.24 17.97
C GLU A 183 14.98 3.21 16.97
N LEU A 184 14.44 2.03 16.68
CA LEU A 184 13.30 1.89 15.78
C LEU A 184 12.06 2.60 16.31
N LYS A 185 11.79 2.52 17.62
CA LYS A 185 10.71 3.30 18.24
C LYS A 185 10.91 4.81 18.10
N GLU A 186 12.14 5.28 18.26
CA GLU A 186 12.47 6.71 18.06
C GLU A 186 12.22 7.13 16.62
N TYR A 187 12.69 6.33 15.63
CA TYR A 187 12.53 6.63 14.21
C TYR A 187 11.07 6.63 13.78
N LEU A 188 10.28 5.65 14.23
CA LEU A 188 8.85 5.59 14.01
C LEU A 188 8.14 6.87 14.50
N ARG A 189 8.49 7.30 15.72
CA ARG A 189 7.93 8.53 16.30
C ARG A 189 8.36 9.76 15.50
N CYS A 190 9.66 9.88 15.17
CA CYS A 190 10.17 11.01 14.38
C CYS A 190 9.48 11.13 13.02
N LEU A 191 9.18 10.02 12.34
CA LEU A 191 8.42 10.05 11.08
C LEU A 191 6.96 10.43 11.32
N SER A 192 6.33 9.89 12.35
CA SER A 192 4.95 10.22 12.69
C SER A 192 4.78 11.70 13.07
N ASP A 193 5.76 12.29 13.73
CA ASP A 193 5.77 13.72 14.08
C ASP A 193 5.82 14.64 12.84
N LYS A 194 6.24 14.11 11.68
CA LYS A 194 6.22 14.83 10.39
C LYS A 194 4.82 14.89 9.73
N GLY A 195 3.86 14.06 10.16
CA GLY A 195 2.50 14.07 9.58
C GLY A 195 1.72 12.77 9.77
N PRO A 196 2.23 11.62 9.30
CA PRO A 196 1.49 10.35 9.33
C PRO A 196 1.06 9.97 10.74
N GLU A 197 -0.18 9.52 10.89
CA GLU A 197 -0.66 8.99 12.16
C GLU A 197 -0.10 7.60 12.45
N VAL A 198 0.02 6.79 11.40
CA VAL A 198 0.53 5.42 11.48
C VAL A 198 1.78 5.29 10.61
N VAL A 199 2.86 4.81 11.20
CA VAL A 199 4.10 4.50 10.51
C VAL A 199 4.41 3.02 10.67
N ILE A 200 4.66 2.33 9.54
CA ILE A 200 4.97 0.89 9.52
C ILE A 200 6.31 0.71 8.81
N ILE A 201 7.34 0.26 9.53
CA ILE A 201 8.64 -0.06 8.94
C ILE A 201 8.65 -1.54 8.59
N THR A 202 8.89 -1.85 7.32
CA THR A 202 8.93 -3.22 6.81
C THR A 202 10.35 -3.76 6.69
N SER A 203 10.49 -5.08 6.64
CA SER A 203 11.74 -5.78 6.30
C SER A 203 12.94 -5.42 7.20
N VAL A 204 12.70 -5.25 8.49
CA VAL A 204 13.76 -4.95 9.46
C VAL A 204 14.50 -6.24 9.83
N PRO A 205 15.84 -6.33 9.61
CA PRO A 205 16.63 -7.46 10.07
C PRO A 205 16.58 -7.60 11.60
N VAL A 206 16.48 -8.81 12.09
CA VAL A 206 16.53 -9.08 13.54
C VAL A 206 17.99 -9.27 13.96
N LEU A 207 18.43 -8.50 14.96
CA LEU A 207 19.78 -8.62 15.53
C LEU A 207 20.02 -10.06 16.03
N ASP A 208 21.17 -10.61 15.67
CA ASP A 208 21.60 -11.97 16.06
C ASP A 208 20.72 -13.13 15.55
N GLU A 209 19.69 -12.86 14.73
CA GLU A 209 18.81 -13.87 14.15
C GLU A 209 18.66 -13.68 12.61
N PRO A 210 19.67 -14.04 11.79
CA PRO A 210 19.70 -13.77 10.35
C PRO A 210 18.59 -14.49 9.56
N HIS A 211 17.88 -15.43 10.18
CA HIS A 211 16.74 -16.14 9.58
C HIS A 211 15.38 -15.53 9.96
N LYS A 212 15.41 -14.35 10.56
CA LYS A 212 14.18 -13.62 10.92
C LYS A 212 14.20 -12.20 10.40
N THR A 213 13.02 -11.71 10.12
CA THR A 213 12.75 -10.31 9.79
C THR A 213 11.58 -9.82 10.62
N SER A 214 11.50 -8.52 10.83
CA SER A 214 10.42 -7.92 11.61
C SER A 214 9.76 -6.76 10.88
N VAL A 215 8.50 -6.55 11.22
CA VAL A 215 7.74 -5.35 10.90
C VAL A 215 7.50 -4.60 12.20
N TYR A 216 7.77 -3.31 12.21
CA TYR A 216 7.51 -2.43 13.33
C TYR A 216 6.44 -1.41 12.97
N ALA A 217 5.52 -1.14 13.86
CA ALA A 217 4.49 -0.14 13.65
C ALA A 217 4.29 0.75 14.85
N TYR A 218 3.91 1.98 14.59
CA TYR A 218 3.54 2.97 15.58
C TYR A 218 2.24 3.67 15.19
N ASN A 219 1.37 3.87 16.17
CA ASN A 219 0.18 4.70 16.04
C ASN A 219 0.26 5.83 17.06
N ARG A 220 0.28 7.07 16.57
CA ARG A 220 0.44 8.28 17.39
C ARG A 220 -0.73 8.53 18.32
N THR A 221 -1.96 8.37 17.87
CA THR A 221 -3.17 8.62 18.67
C THR A 221 -3.20 7.73 19.91
N GLY A 222 -2.84 6.45 19.79
CA GLY A 222 -2.78 5.52 20.91
C GLY A 222 -1.43 5.53 21.64
N ASN A 223 -0.40 6.19 21.09
CA ASN A 223 1.00 6.09 21.50
C ASN A 223 1.44 4.64 21.73
N ARG A 224 1.14 3.76 20.77
CA ARG A 224 1.37 2.32 20.87
C ARG A 224 2.30 1.85 19.77
N TYR A 225 3.16 0.90 20.14
CA TYR A 225 4.12 0.28 19.23
C TYR A 225 3.83 -1.21 19.13
N TRP A 226 3.94 -1.76 17.94
CA TRP A 226 3.82 -3.19 17.68
C TRP A 226 5.03 -3.69 16.90
N LYS A 227 5.36 -4.94 17.15
CA LYS A 227 6.39 -5.69 16.43
C LYS A 227 5.79 -7.03 15.99
N ILE A 228 6.06 -7.41 14.76
CA ILE A 228 5.79 -8.76 14.27
C ILE A 228 7.11 -9.33 13.77
N THR A 229 7.53 -10.44 14.33
CA THR A 229 8.72 -11.16 13.88
C THR A 229 8.30 -12.40 13.12
N CYS A 230 8.87 -12.61 11.95
CA CYS A 230 8.57 -13.75 11.11
C CYS A 230 9.84 -14.36 10.52
N PRO A 231 9.77 -15.65 10.07
CA PRO A 231 10.89 -16.27 9.37
C PRO A 231 11.28 -15.49 8.12
N TYR A 232 12.57 -15.22 7.95
CA TYR A 232 13.12 -14.70 6.71
C TYR A 232 13.35 -15.85 5.74
N LEU A 233 12.71 -15.81 4.60
CA LEU A 233 12.98 -16.73 3.50
C LEU A 233 13.97 -16.06 2.55
N PRO A 234 15.13 -16.65 2.25
CA PRO A 234 16.20 -16.03 1.47
C PRO A 234 15.86 -16.02 -0.02
N ALA A 235 14.75 -15.40 -0.36
CA ALA A 235 14.28 -15.21 -1.72
C ALA A 235 13.75 -13.77 -1.85
N HIS A 236 14.26 -13.06 -2.85
CA HIS A 236 13.81 -11.72 -3.19
C HIS A 236 12.76 -11.82 -4.31
N TYR A 237 11.56 -11.34 -4.05
CA TYR A 237 10.48 -11.27 -5.01
C TYR A 237 10.01 -9.81 -5.13
N PRO A 238 10.07 -9.22 -6.35
CA PRO A 238 9.47 -7.91 -6.60
C PRO A 238 7.98 -7.90 -6.23
N GLY A 239 7.45 -6.74 -5.86
CA GLY A 239 6.04 -6.55 -5.56
C GLY A 239 5.59 -7.04 -4.17
N THR A 240 6.50 -7.51 -3.32
CA THR A 240 6.17 -7.88 -1.93
C THR A 240 5.80 -6.65 -1.09
N GLY A 241 6.42 -5.48 -1.33
CA GLY A 241 6.03 -4.20 -0.73
C GLY A 241 4.61 -3.81 -1.14
N ASP A 242 4.33 -3.79 -2.46
CA ASP A 242 2.98 -3.52 -2.99
C ASP A 242 1.94 -4.48 -2.41
N THR A 243 2.29 -5.76 -2.28
CA THR A 243 1.43 -6.79 -1.68
C THR A 243 1.12 -6.48 -0.22
N PHE A 244 2.17 -6.19 0.58
CA PHE A 244 2.03 -5.86 2.00
C PHE A 244 1.13 -4.64 2.19
N THR A 245 1.44 -3.53 1.52
CA THR A 245 0.71 -2.27 1.66
C THR A 245 -0.72 -2.37 1.13
N SER A 246 -0.97 -3.17 0.08
CA SER A 246 -2.33 -3.45 -0.41
C SER A 246 -3.16 -4.17 0.65
N VAL A 247 -2.61 -5.19 1.32
CA VAL A 247 -3.33 -5.91 2.38
C VAL A 247 -3.56 -5.00 3.60
N ILE A 248 -2.58 -4.20 4.01
CA ILE A 248 -2.75 -3.17 5.07
C ILE A 248 -3.90 -2.23 4.72
N THR A 249 -3.89 -1.68 3.51
CA THR A 249 -4.92 -0.75 3.04
C THR A 249 -6.30 -1.38 3.09
N GLY A 250 -6.43 -2.59 2.55
CA GLY A 250 -7.69 -3.32 2.54
C GLY A 250 -8.19 -3.67 3.95
N ALA A 251 -7.32 -4.17 4.82
CA ALA A 251 -7.64 -4.55 6.19
C ALA A 251 -8.13 -3.35 7.02
N LEU A 252 -7.42 -2.21 6.95
CA LEU A 252 -7.84 -0.98 7.63
C LEU A 252 -9.19 -0.46 7.11
N LEU A 253 -9.42 -0.53 5.78
CA LEU A 253 -10.71 -0.15 5.19
C LEU A 253 -11.86 -1.10 5.57
N GLN A 254 -11.58 -2.36 5.84
CA GLN A 254 -12.55 -3.33 6.39
C GLN A 254 -12.85 -3.05 7.86
N GLY A 255 -12.05 -2.23 8.55
CA GLY A 255 -12.21 -1.88 9.95
C GLY A 255 -11.37 -2.73 10.90
N ASP A 256 -10.40 -3.49 10.41
CA ASP A 256 -9.45 -4.19 11.25
C ASP A 256 -8.61 -3.19 12.06
N SER A 257 -8.27 -3.57 13.28
CA SER A 257 -7.29 -2.82 14.08
C SER A 257 -5.89 -2.95 13.46
N LEU A 258 -5.01 -1.97 13.72
CA LEU A 258 -3.66 -1.98 13.16
C LEU A 258 -2.90 -3.30 13.41
N PRO A 259 -2.85 -3.88 14.64
CA PRO A 259 -2.15 -5.15 14.84
C PRO A 259 -2.74 -6.32 14.03
N ILE A 260 -4.06 -6.34 13.82
CA ILE A 260 -4.71 -7.36 12.98
C ILE A 260 -4.35 -7.15 11.51
N ALA A 261 -4.34 -5.90 11.03
CA ALA A 261 -3.94 -5.59 9.66
C ALA A 261 -2.47 -5.99 9.39
N LEU A 262 -1.57 -5.70 10.34
CA LEU A 262 -0.15 -6.09 10.28
C LEU A 262 0.01 -7.61 10.21
N ASP A 263 -0.70 -8.34 11.05
CA ASP A 263 -0.67 -9.80 11.11
C ASP A 263 -1.16 -10.42 9.79
N ARG A 264 -2.30 -9.92 9.28
CA ARG A 264 -2.87 -10.34 8.00
C ARG A 264 -1.88 -10.13 6.84
N ALA A 265 -1.29 -8.94 6.74
CA ALA A 265 -0.33 -8.61 5.69
C ALA A 265 0.93 -9.48 5.78
N THR A 266 1.49 -9.66 6.96
CA THR A 266 2.68 -10.48 7.18
C THR A 266 2.42 -11.95 6.85
N GLN A 267 1.29 -12.51 7.31
CA GLN A 267 0.93 -13.89 7.03
C GLN A 267 0.67 -14.12 5.53
N PHE A 268 0.00 -13.18 4.86
CA PHE A 268 -0.27 -13.27 3.43
C PHE A 268 1.03 -13.28 2.61
N ILE A 269 1.99 -12.39 2.93
CA ILE A 269 3.32 -12.39 2.29
C ILE A 269 4.03 -13.72 2.49
N LEU A 270 4.06 -14.24 3.72
CA LEU A 270 4.71 -15.52 4.02
C LEU A 270 4.08 -16.68 3.24
N GLN A 271 2.76 -16.70 3.11
CA GLN A 271 2.05 -17.70 2.32
C GLN A 271 2.41 -17.57 0.83
N GLY A 272 2.45 -16.34 0.28
CA GLY A 272 2.85 -16.07 -1.09
C GLY A 272 4.27 -16.53 -1.39
N ILE A 273 5.23 -16.19 -0.53
CA ILE A 273 6.63 -16.61 -0.69
C ILE A 273 6.74 -18.14 -0.61
N ARG A 274 6.09 -18.79 0.39
CA ARG A 274 6.11 -20.25 0.52
C ARG A 274 5.46 -20.96 -0.68
N ALA A 275 4.38 -20.41 -1.21
CA ALA A 275 3.71 -20.96 -2.39
C ALA A 275 4.58 -20.84 -3.66
N THR A 276 5.53 -19.92 -3.67
CA THR A 276 6.41 -19.64 -4.80
C THR A 276 7.76 -20.38 -4.70
N PHE A 277 8.33 -20.45 -3.51
CA PHE A 277 9.71 -20.88 -3.24
C PHE A 277 10.07 -22.30 -3.73
N GLY A 278 9.13 -23.17 -3.94
CA GLY A 278 9.38 -24.54 -4.40
C GLY A 278 9.30 -24.74 -5.93
N TYR A 279 9.10 -23.68 -6.69
CA TYR A 279 9.00 -23.77 -8.15
C TYR A 279 10.29 -23.32 -8.84
N GLU A 280 10.72 -24.03 -9.87
CA GLU A 280 11.70 -23.55 -10.85
C GLU A 280 11.05 -22.42 -11.67
N TYR A 281 11.31 -21.19 -11.26
CA TYR A 281 10.56 -20.04 -11.73
C TYR A 281 11.43 -18.78 -11.61
N ASP A 282 11.31 -17.88 -12.56
CA ASP A 282 12.04 -16.60 -12.53
C ASP A 282 11.51 -15.72 -11.40
N ASN A 283 12.32 -15.52 -10.36
CA ASN A 283 11.94 -14.72 -9.21
C ASN A 283 11.49 -13.29 -9.56
N ARG A 284 11.95 -12.79 -10.72
CA ARG A 284 11.51 -11.47 -11.22
C ARG A 284 10.01 -11.40 -11.52
N GLU A 285 9.33 -12.51 -11.74
CA GLU A 285 7.88 -12.49 -11.93
C GLU A 285 7.08 -12.21 -10.63
N GLY A 286 7.73 -12.11 -9.48
CA GLY A 286 7.10 -11.86 -8.19
C GLY A 286 6.51 -13.12 -7.54
N ILE A 287 5.76 -12.98 -6.46
CA ILE A 287 5.10 -14.11 -5.79
C ILE A 287 3.87 -14.61 -6.58
N LEU A 288 3.58 -15.91 -6.49
CA LEU A 288 2.42 -16.53 -7.16
C LEU A 288 1.10 -16.14 -6.46
N LEU A 289 0.65 -14.90 -6.68
CA LEU A 289 -0.58 -14.35 -6.08
C LEU A 289 -1.80 -15.22 -6.37
N GLU A 290 -1.92 -15.75 -7.58
CA GLU A 290 -3.04 -16.56 -8.04
C GLU A 290 -3.28 -17.81 -7.17
N LYS A 291 -2.22 -18.27 -6.48
CA LYS A 291 -2.31 -19.41 -5.56
C LYS A 291 -2.78 -19.03 -4.17
N VAL A 292 -2.67 -17.77 -3.79
CA VAL A 292 -2.88 -17.35 -2.40
C VAL A 292 -3.98 -16.29 -2.22
N LEU A 293 -4.48 -15.66 -3.28
CA LEU A 293 -5.51 -14.61 -3.20
C LEU A 293 -6.74 -15.05 -2.38
N HIS A 294 -7.16 -16.31 -2.50
CA HIS A 294 -8.29 -16.85 -1.74
C HIS A 294 -8.07 -16.85 -0.21
N ASN A 295 -6.82 -16.74 0.24
CA ASN A 295 -6.50 -16.69 1.68
C ASN A 295 -6.82 -15.32 2.30
N LEU A 296 -7.07 -14.29 1.49
CA LEU A 296 -7.47 -12.96 1.98
C LEU A 296 -8.84 -12.97 2.68
N ASP A 297 -9.70 -13.92 2.31
CA ASP A 297 -11.02 -14.09 2.94
C ASP A 297 -10.98 -14.97 4.19
N MET A 298 -9.84 -15.60 4.49
CA MET A 298 -9.72 -16.49 5.65
C MET A 298 -9.49 -15.68 6.93
N PRO A 299 -10.14 -16.06 8.04
CA PRO A 299 -9.87 -15.44 9.32
C PRO A 299 -8.43 -15.75 9.77
N ILE A 300 -7.80 -14.80 10.45
CA ILE A 300 -6.48 -14.96 11.05
C ILE A 300 -6.57 -16.08 12.11
N GLN A 301 -5.76 -17.12 11.95
CA GLN A 301 -5.83 -18.31 12.85
C GLN A 301 -4.99 -18.12 14.11
N SER A 302 -3.94 -17.30 14.07
CA SER A 302 -3.08 -17.01 15.22
C SER A 302 -2.47 -15.65 15.07
N SER A 303 -2.37 -14.89 16.16
CA SER A 303 -1.72 -13.59 16.18
C SER A 303 -0.27 -13.73 16.58
N SER A 304 0.61 -13.05 15.86
CA SER A 304 2.07 -13.05 16.07
C SER A 304 2.63 -11.67 16.44
N TYR A 305 1.75 -10.69 16.66
CA TYR A 305 2.19 -9.36 17.06
C TYR A 305 2.47 -9.27 18.57
N GLU A 306 3.45 -8.45 18.88
CA GLU A 306 3.83 -8.07 20.25
C GLU A 306 3.59 -6.57 20.44
N LEU A 307 3.08 -6.18 21.60
CA LEU A 307 3.05 -4.79 22.04
C LEU A 307 4.39 -4.51 22.72
N ILE A 308 5.15 -3.55 22.21
CA ILE A 308 6.53 -3.26 22.64
C ILE A 308 6.69 -1.87 23.24
#